data_3b77352e9ee4c9149593d5a6218e15cd
#
_entry.id   3b77352e9ee4c9149593d5a6218e15cd
#
_cell.length_a   1.000
_cell.length_b   1.000
_cell.length_c   1.000
_cell.angle_alpha   90.00
_cell.angle_beta   90.00
_cell.angle_gamma   90.00
#
_symmetry.space_group_name_H-M   'P 1'
#
loop_
_entity.id
_entity.type
_entity.pdbx_description
1 polymer ?
#
loop_
_entity_poly.entity_id
_entity_poly.type
_entity_poly.pdbx_seq_one_letter_code
_entity_poly.pdbx_strand_id
1 'polypeptide(L)'
;MRAIAEIYDDTRTTTPRVNPDDQVFGVEQHRVPYEAEAKREILDGPGIMVVSSGMMFEPTLSNILARRMVENEEDGVLLVGHPADGTPARRLLDAARSDEPGAPVMLADGHGPQPVHCTVERFRFSGHSDRQDLLSIVERLAPEQVLLVHGDPEARAWMAEHIEADHPEMAVHRPDWGSVLEV
;
A
#
# COMPACT_ATOMS: atom_id res chain seq x y z
N MET A 1 -10.83 7.27 6.36
CA MET A 1 -11.09 7.41 4.91
C MET A 1 -12.09 8.52 4.64
N ARG A 2 -13.33 8.48 5.17
CA ARG A 2 -14.35 9.53 4.91
C ARG A 2 -13.88 10.95 5.21
N ALA A 3 -13.24 11.20 6.36
CA ALA A 3 -12.70 12.53 6.69
C ALA A 3 -11.63 13.02 5.69
N ILE A 4 -10.86 12.11 5.10
CA ILE A 4 -9.91 12.45 4.04
C ILE A 4 -10.66 12.81 2.75
N ALA A 5 -11.69 12.05 2.39
CA ALA A 5 -12.54 12.35 1.24
C ALA A 5 -13.20 13.73 1.35
N GLU A 6 -13.74 14.07 2.53
CA GLU A 6 -14.31 15.39 2.84
C GLU A 6 -13.26 16.51 2.67
N ILE A 7 -12.02 16.31 3.15
CA ILE A 7 -10.93 17.28 2.97
C ILE A 7 -10.59 17.47 1.48
N TYR A 8 -10.52 16.39 0.72
CA TYR A 8 -10.26 16.48 -0.73
C TYR A 8 -11.38 17.23 -1.46
N ASP A 9 -12.63 16.98 -1.12
CA ASP A 9 -13.79 17.65 -1.72
C ASP A 9 -13.81 19.15 -1.39
N ASP A 10 -13.53 19.51 -0.14
CA ASP A 10 -13.43 20.90 0.32
C ASP A 10 -12.25 21.67 -0.32
N THR A 11 -11.15 20.98 -0.61
CA THR A 11 -9.92 21.60 -1.13
C THR A 11 -9.75 21.50 -2.64
N ARG A 12 -10.63 20.80 -3.36
CA ARG A 12 -10.51 20.56 -4.80
C ARG A 12 -10.39 21.84 -5.63
N THR A 13 -11.11 22.91 -5.25
CA THR A 13 -11.08 24.22 -5.94
C THR A 13 -9.78 24.99 -5.71
N THR A 14 -9.01 24.64 -4.67
CA THR A 14 -7.75 25.28 -4.30
C THR A 14 -6.52 24.43 -4.61
N THR A 15 -6.70 23.17 -4.99
CA THR A 15 -5.63 22.23 -5.29
C THR A 15 -5.30 22.25 -6.79
N PRO A 16 -4.13 22.74 -7.21
CA PRO A 16 -3.83 22.99 -8.63
C PRO A 16 -3.73 21.71 -9.49
N ARG A 17 -3.68 20.53 -8.86
CA ARG A 17 -3.59 19.22 -9.54
C ARG A 17 -4.91 18.50 -9.68
N VAL A 18 -6.00 19.06 -9.17
CA VAL A 18 -7.34 18.47 -9.23
C VAL A 18 -8.20 19.38 -10.11
N ASN A 19 -8.84 18.81 -11.13
CA ASN A 19 -9.82 19.54 -11.91
C ASN A 19 -11.03 19.88 -11.01
N PRO A 20 -11.37 21.17 -10.79
CA PRO A 20 -12.46 21.55 -9.90
C PRO A 20 -13.82 21.02 -10.34
N ASP A 21 -13.97 20.65 -11.61
CA ASP A 21 -15.22 20.10 -12.16
C ASP A 21 -15.32 18.57 -11.97
N ASP A 22 -14.22 17.90 -11.59
CA ASP A 22 -14.23 16.46 -11.34
C ASP A 22 -14.85 16.15 -9.98
N GLN A 23 -15.77 15.19 -9.94
CA GLN A 23 -16.23 14.58 -8.70
C GLN A 23 -15.18 13.56 -8.23
N VAL A 24 -14.34 13.97 -7.28
CA VAL A 24 -13.26 13.13 -6.74
C VAL A 24 -13.80 11.85 -6.08
N PHE A 25 -15.01 11.90 -5.52
CA PHE A 25 -15.68 10.77 -4.87
C PHE A 25 -17.17 10.74 -5.30
N GLY A 26 -17.42 10.44 -6.58
CA GLY A 26 -18.75 10.37 -7.16
C GLY A 26 -19.61 9.15 -6.74
N VAL A 27 -19.16 8.39 -5.74
CA VAL A 27 -19.87 7.22 -5.20
C VAL A 27 -20.31 7.49 -3.76
N GLU A 28 -21.53 7.06 -3.44
CA GLU A 28 -22.04 7.14 -2.08
C GLU A 28 -21.21 6.26 -1.15
N GLN A 29 -20.75 6.85 -0.04
CA GLN A 29 -19.89 6.18 0.92
C GLN A 29 -20.60 6.01 2.26
N HIS A 30 -20.65 4.77 2.73
CA HIS A 30 -21.20 4.44 4.04
C HIS A 30 -20.09 4.03 5.00
N ARG A 31 -20.18 4.50 6.25
CA ARG A 31 -19.31 4.02 7.30
C ARG A 31 -19.80 2.66 7.79
N VAL A 32 -18.89 1.70 7.92
CA VAL A 32 -19.22 0.43 8.57
C VAL A 32 -19.64 0.71 10.02
N PRO A 33 -20.87 0.37 10.41
CA PRO A 33 -21.37 0.61 11.76
C PRO A 33 -20.64 -0.26 12.80
N TYR A 34 -20.73 0.18 14.06
CA TYR A 34 -20.16 -0.60 15.17
C TYR A 34 -21.10 -1.71 15.63
N GLU A 35 -22.40 -1.54 15.38
CA GLU A 35 -23.45 -2.49 15.78
C GLU A 35 -23.28 -3.80 14.99
N ALA A 36 -23.30 -4.92 15.72
CA ALA A 36 -22.97 -6.23 15.14
C ALA A 36 -23.95 -6.70 14.04
N GLU A 37 -25.23 -6.40 14.16
CA GLU A 37 -26.25 -6.76 13.17
C GLU A 37 -26.11 -5.97 11.87
N ALA A 38 -26.05 -4.64 11.96
CA ALA A 38 -25.88 -3.77 10.80
C ALA A 38 -24.52 -3.99 10.10
N LYS A 39 -23.48 -4.32 10.88
CA LYS A 39 -22.19 -4.71 10.34
C LYS A 39 -22.27 -6.02 9.56
N ARG A 40 -23.03 -7.02 10.04
CA ARG A 40 -23.20 -8.30 9.36
C ARG A 40 -23.96 -8.12 8.04
N GLU A 41 -25.03 -7.34 8.03
CA GLU A 41 -25.83 -7.05 6.83
C GLU A 41 -24.98 -6.42 5.71
N ILE A 42 -24.12 -5.43 6.06
CA ILE A 42 -23.19 -4.82 5.10
C ILE A 42 -22.14 -5.81 4.59
N LEU A 43 -21.65 -6.71 5.44
CA LEU A 43 -20.62 -7.68 5.09
C LEU A 43 -21.15 -8.89 4.32
N ASP A 44 -22.44 -9.16 4.40
CA ASP A 44 -23.08 -10.30 3.71
C ASP A 44 -23.66 -9.90 2.33
N GLY A 45 -23.76 -8.59 2.03
CA GLY A 45 -24.24 -8.07 0.77
C GLY A 45 -23.12 -7.77 -0.24
N PRO A 46 -23.46 -7.61 -1.52
CA PRO A 46 -22.50 -7.18 -2.51
C PRO A 46 -22.06 -5.73 -2.24
N GLY A 47 -20.76 -5.49 -2.29
CA GLY A 47 -20.24 -4.15 -2.04
C GLY A 47 -18.73 -4.04 -2.16
N ILE A 48 -18.22 -2.81 -2.14
CA ILE A 48 -16.80 -2.52 -2.10
C ILE A 48 -16.47 -1.94 -0.73
N MET A 49 -15.56 -2.60 -0.02
CA MET A 49 -15.09 -2.16 1.29
C MET A 49 -13.67 -1.61 1.20
N VAL A 50 -13.49 -0.35 1.57
CA VAL A 50 -12.16 0.27 1.66
C VAL A 50 -11.71 0.25 3.12
N VAL A 51 -10.68 -0.53 3.41
CA VAL A 51 -10.18 -0.76 4.76
C VAL A 51 -8.68 -0.52 4.90
N SER A 52 -8.24 -0.16 6.07
CA SER A 52 -6.84 -0.08 6.49
C SER A 52 -6.57 -1.13 7.59
N SER A 53 -5.34 -1.61 7.81
CA SER A 53 -4.15 -1.28 7.06
C SER A 53 -3.95 -2.25 5.89
N GLY A 54 -3.25 -1.79 4.85
CA GLY A 54 -2.93 -2.62 3.68
C GLY A 54 -1.99 -3.80 3.96
N MET A 55 -1.34 -3.85 5.13
CA MET A 55 -0.46 -4.95 5.55
C MET A 55 -1.22 -6.13 6.16
N MET A 56 -2.48 -5.93 6.54
CA MET A 56 -3.38 -6.94 7.10
C MET A 56 -2.87 -7.62 8.39
N PHE A 57 -2.16 -6.88 9.26
CA PHE A 57 -1.79 -7.43 10.57
C PHE A 57 -3.01 -7.64 11.46
N GLU A 58 -2.97 -8.66 12.34
CA GLU A 58 -3.95 -8.83 13.40
C GLU A 58 -3.83 -7.72 14.47
N PRO A 59 -4.95 -7.29 15.06
CA PRO A 59 -6.35 -7.64 14.81
C PRO A 59 -7.08 -6.60 13.91
N THR A 60 -6.50 -6.21 12.79
CA THR A 60 -7.11 -5.20 11.90
C THR A 60 -8.36 -5.70 11.19
N LEU A 61 -9.25 -4.77 10.83
CA LEU A 61 -10.46 -5.10 10.06
C LEU A 61 -10.10 -5.71 8.69
N SER A 62 -9.04 -5.24 8.05
CA SER A 62 -8.55 -5.78 6.79
C SER A 62 -8.15 -7.27 6.90
N ASN A 63 -7.52 -7.67 8.01
CA ASN A 63 -7.20 -9.08 8.26
C ASN A 63 -8.45 -9.92 8.46
N ILE A 64 -9.39 -9.44 9.29
CA ILE A 64 -10.65 -10.15 9.58
C ILE A 64 -11.44 -10.37 8.29
N LEU A 65 -11.54 -9.37 7.42
CA LEU A 65 -12.24 -9.48 6.15
C LEU A 65 -11.53 -10.39 5.17
N ALA A 66 -10.20 -10.26 5.02
CA ALA A 66 -9.43 -11.12 4.14
C ALA A 66 -9.61 -12.61 4.49
N ARG A 67 -9.54 -12.96 5.78
CA ARG A 67 -9.78 -14.35 6.23
C ARG A 67 -11.18 -14.85 5.94
N ARG A 68 -12.17 -13.96 5.91
CA ARG A 68 -13.54 -14.32 5.57
C ARG A 68 -13.74 -14.55 4.08
N MET A 69 -13.04 -13.77 3.26
CA MET A 69 -13.21 -13.72 1.81
C MET A 69 -12.32 -14.72 1.07
N VAL A 70 -11.19 -15.09 1.66
CA VAL A 70 -10.11 -15.81 0.96
C VAL A 70 -10.54 -17.15 0.34
N GLU A 71 -11.50 -17.84 0.93
CA GLU A 71 -12.00 -19.14 0.47
C GLU A 71 -13.17 -19.05 -0.51
N ASN A 72 -13.73 -17.85 -0.75
CA ASN A 72 -14.89 -17.68 -1.60
C ASN A 72 -14.48 -17.14 -2.99
N GLU A 73 -14.80 -17.89 -4.04
CA GLU A 73 -14.49 -17.56 -5.44
C GLU A 73 -15.21 -16.29 -5.94
N GLU A 74 -16.33 -15.90 -5.33
CA GLU A 74 -17.11 -14.72 -5.70
C GLU A 74 -16.53 -13.42 -5.09
N ASP A 75 -15.63 -13.55 -4.12
CA ASP A 75 -15.03 -12.40 -3.45
C ASP A 75 -13.72 -11.94 -4.11
N GLY A 76 -13.31 -10.71 -3.81
CA GLY A 76 -12.06 -10.15 -4.31
C GLY A 76 -11.34 -9.30 -3.28
N VAL A 77 -10.01 -9.47 -3.20
CA VAL A 77 -9.12 -8.66 -2.38
C VAL A 77 -8.22 -7.82 -3.27
N LEU A 78 -8.46 -6.52 -3.27
CA LEU A 78 -7.70 -5.56 -4.07
C LEU A 78 -6.66 -4.84 -3.20
N LEU A 79 -5.39 -5.17 -3.38
CA LEU A 79 -4.27 -4.58 -2.65
C LEU A 79 -3.84 -3.28 -3.33
N VAL A 80 -4.10 -2.15 -2.70
CA VAL A 80 -3.68 -0.84 -3.19
C VAL A 80 -2.41 -0.41 -2.48
N GLY A 81 -1.30 -0.41 -3.19
CA GLY A 81 0.02 -0.07 -2.65
C GLY A 81 1.01 -1.23 -2.60
N HIS A 82 1.98 -1.15 -1.69
CA HIS A 82 3.06 -2.12 -1.54
C HIS A 82 2.83 -3.00 -0.31
N PRO A 83 2.52 -4.29 -0.49
CA PRO A 83 2.54 -5.25 0.62
C PRO A 83 4.00 -5.58 0.96
N ALA A 84 4.47 -5.14 2.13
CA ALA A 84 5.83 -5.38 2.56
C ALA A 84 6.09 -6.87 2.84
N ASP A 85 7.33 -7.30 2.64
CA ASP A 85 7.74 -8.67 2.89
C ASP A 85 7.44 -9.12 4.33
N GLY A 86 7.05 -10.37 4.49
CA GLY A 86 6.68 -10.96 5.78
C GLY A 86 5.29 -10.59 6.29
N THR A 87 4.56 -9.69 5.61
CA THR A 87 3.19 -9.31 6.02
C THR A 87 2.14 -10.32 5.56
N PRO A 88 0.97 -10.42 6.23
CA PRO A 88 -0.14 -11.24 5.76
C PRO A 88 -0.60 -10.87 4.35
N ALA A 89 -0.63 -9.58 4.01
CA ALA A 89 -0.98 -9.13 2.67
C ALA A 89 0.00 -9.62 1.60
N ARG A 90 1.31 -9.68 1.91
CA ARG A 90 2.31 -10.22 1.00
C ARG A 90 2.15 -11.73 0.83
N ARG A 91 1.95 -12.45 1.92
CA ARG A 91 1.68 -13.90 1.86
C ARG A 91 0.43 -14.22 1.02
N LEU A 92 -0.65 -13.44 1.17
CA LEU A 92 -1.86 -13.60 0.37
C LEU A 92 -1.58 -13.38 -1.13
N LEU A 93 -0.86 -12.33 -1.48
CA LEU A 93 -0.50 -12.04 -2.87
C LEU A 93 0.38 -13.15 -3.48
N ASP A 94 1.34 -13.66 -2.72
CA ASP A 94 2.24 -14.71 -3.18
C ASP A 94 1.50 -16.04 -3.35
N ALA A 95 0.60 -16.40 -2.44
CA ALA A 95 -0.26 -17.58 -2.55
C ALA A 95 -1.19 -17.48 -3.77
N ALA A 96 -1.81 -16.33 -4.00
CA ALA A 96 -2.69 -16.13 -5.16
C ALA A 96 -1.96 -16.15 -6.51
N ARG A 97 -0.66 -15.92 -6.51
CA ARG A 97 0.21 -15.99 -7.71
C ARG A 97 0.91 -17.32 -7.89
N SER A 98 0.71 -18.24 -6.96
CA SER A 98 1.23 -19.59 -7.08
C SER A 98 0.56 -20.33 -8.25
N ASP A 99 1.32 -21.22 -8.88
CA ASP A 99 0.79 -22.13 -9.91
C ASP A 99 -0.10 -23.24 -9.31
N GLU A 100 -0.16 -23.34 -7.97
CA GLU A 100 -1.01 -24.28 -7.25
C GLU A 100 -2.41 -23.68 -7.00
N PRO A 101 -3.47 -24.21 -7.61
CA PRO A 101 -4.83 -23.76 -7.35
C PRO A 101 -5.21 -23.95 -5.89
N GLY A 102 -5.72 -22.89 -5.24
CA GLY A 102 -6.05 -22.94 -3.83
C GLY A 102 -4.83 -23.01 -2.91
N ALA A 103 -3.67 -22.49 -3.34
CA ALA A 103 -2.47 -22.43 -2.50
C ALA A 103 -2.79 -21.90 -1.10
N PRO A 104 -2.33 -22.55 -0.03
CA PRO A 104 -2.70 -22.17 1.33
C PRO A 104 -1.98 -20.91 1.78
N VAL A 105 -2.69 -20.03 2.50
CA VAL A 105 -2.13 -18.82 3.11
C VAL A 105 -2.38 -18.77 4.62
N MET A 106 -1.36 -18.40 5.38
CA MET A 106 -1.49 -18.10 6.82
C MET A 106 -1.69 -16.59 6.98
N LEU A 107 -2.92 -16.16 7.23
CA LEU A 107 -3.27 -14.75 7.43
C LEU A 107 -3.22 -14.31 8.89
N ALA A 108 -3.38 -15.26 9.82
CA ALA A 108 -3.40 -14.99 11.25
C ALA A 108 -2.84 -16.16 12.05
N ASP A 109 -2.10 -15.84 13.12
CA ASP A 109 -1.61 -16.85 14.04
C ASP A 109 -2.78 -17.50 14.79
N GLY A 110 -2.85 -18.81 14.85
CA GLY A 110 -3.91 -19.54 15.54
C GLY A 110 -5.19 -19.83 14.72
N HIS A 111 -5.25 -19.44 13.45
CA HIS A 111 -6.39 -19.75 12.56
C HIS A 111 -6.08 -20.83 11.51
N GLY A 112 -4.87 -21.33 11.46
CA GLY A 112 -4.46 -22.29 10.44
C GLY A 112 -4.39 -21.70 9.01
N PRO A 113 -3.80 -22.46 8.06
CA PRO A 113 -3.76 -22.04 6.66
C PRO A 113 -5.16 -22.19 6.02
N GLN A 114 -5.50 -21.23 5.17
CA GLN A 114 -6.74 -21.17 4.40
C GLN A 114 -6.42 -21.25 2.90
N PRO A 115 -7.15 -22.00 2.08
CA PRO A 115 -6.95 -22.02 0.64
C PRO A 115 -7.37 -20.69 0.01
N VAL A 116 -6.61 -20.22 -0.98
CA VAL A 116 -6.93 -18.98 -1.68
C VAL A 116 -7.74 -19.29 -2.93
N HIS A 117 -9.04 -18.99 -2.89
CA HIS A 117 -9.96 -19.15 -4.00
C HIS A 117 -10.49 -17.80 -4.52
N CYS A 118 -10.48 -16.76 -3.67
CA CYS A 118 -10.90 -15.42 -4.09
C CYS A 118 -9.96 -14.82 -5.12
N THR A 119 -10.44 -13.84 -5.88
CA THR A 119 -9.58 -13.02 -6.73
C THR A 119 -8.68 -12.13 -5.88
N VAL A 120 -7.37 -12.13 -6.13
CA VAL A 120 -6.41 -11.24 -5.46
C VAL A 120 -5.63 -10.46 -6.50
N GLU A 121 -5.81 -9.14 -6.51
CA GLU A 121 -5.14 -8.25 -7.46
C GLU A 121 -4.39 -7.13 -6.74
N ARG A 122 -3.27 -6.71 -7.32
CA ARG A 122 -2.48 -5.58 -6.80
C ARG A 122 -2.51 -4.41 -7.76
N PHE A 123 -2.92 -3.26 -7.24
CA PHE A 123 -2.87 -1.97 -7.92
C PHE A 123 -1.76 -1.10 -7.34
N ARG A 124 -1.00 -0.47 -8.20
CA ARG A 124 0.11 0.42 -7.81
C ARG A 124 -0.38 1.87 -7.72
N PHE A 125 -1.22 2.16 -6.73
CA PHE A 125 -1.55 3.54 -6.39
C PHE A 125 -0.57 4.03 -5.33
N SER A 126 0.52 4.66 -5.77
CA SER A 126 1.53 5.21 -4.88
C SER A 126 1.32 6.71 -4.69
N GLY A 127 1.33 7.17 -3.44
CA GLY A 127 1.45 8.59 -3.11
C GLY A 127 2.90 9.08 -3.06
N HIS A 128 3.86 8.18 -3.25
CA HIS A 128 5.28 8.53 -3.34
C HIS A 128 5.66 8.89 -4.77
N SER A 129 6.61 9.80 -4.89
CA SER A 129 7.27 10.07 -6.16
C SER A 129 7.92 8.80 -6.71
N ASP A 130 7.92 8.65 -8.01
CA ASP A 130 8.64 7.56 -8.64
C ASP A 130 10.17 7.81 -8.64
N ARG A 131 10.92 6.82 -9.09
CA ARG A 131 12.39 6.89 -9.07
C ARG A 131 12.95 8.01 -9.96
N GLN A 132 12.27 8.34 -11.06
CA GLN A 132 12.70 9.40 -11.97
C GLN A 132 12.43 10.78 -11.35
N ASP A 133 11.28 10.94 -10.71
CA ASP A 133 10.97 12.15 -9.95
C ASP A 133 11.99 12.40 -8.85
N LEU A 134 12.39 11.33 -8.11
CA LEU A 134 13.41 11.46 -7.05
C LEU A 134 14.78 11.84 -7.62
N LEU A 135 15.23 11.25 -8.73
CA LEU A 135 16.47 11.65 -9.40
C LEU A 135 16.40 13.11 -9.87
N SER A 136 15.27 13.52 -10.47
CA SER A 136 15.07 14.93 -10.88
C SER A 136 15.10 15.91 -9.71
N ILE A 137 14.67 15.51 -8.51
CA ILE A 137 14.81 16.33 -7.30
C ILE A 137 16.29 16.49 -6.92
N VAL A 138 17.06 15.39 -6.93
CA VAL A 138 18.50 15.44 -6.64
C VAL A 138 19.24 16.34 -7.64
N GLU A 139 18.98 16.17 -8.94
CA GLU A 139 19.55 16.99 -10.01
C GLU A 139 19.25 18.50 -9.81
N ARG A 140 18.00 18.83 -9.50
CA ARG A 140 17.57 20.23 -9.31
C ARG A 140 18.12 20.88 -8.06
N LEU A 141 18.31 20.11 -6.98
CA LEU A 141 18.85 20.61 -5.72
C LEU A 141 20.37 20.66 -5.74
N ALA A 142 21.02 19.81 -6.54
CA ALA A 142 22.47 19.67 -6.64
C ALA A 142 23.17 19.67 -5.26
N PRO A 143 22.81 18.79 -4.34
CA PRO A 143 23.39 18.78 -3.00
C PRO A 143 24.81 18.23 -3.02
N GLU A 144 25.64 18.64 -2.07
CA GLU A 144 26.97 18.05 -1.88
C GLU A 144 26.89 16.61 -1.36
N GLN A 145 25.84 16.30 -0.58
CA GLN A 145 25.63 14.99 0.05
C GLN A 145 24.19 14.55 -0.06
N VAL A 146 23.98 13.26 -0.30
CA VAL A 146 22.66 12.62 -0.36
C VAL A 146 22.61 11.47 0.64
N LEU A 147 21.61 11.49 1.55
CA LEU A 147 21.36 10.40 2.48
C LEU A 147 20.10 9.63 2.02
N LEU A 148 20.29 8.36 1.68
CA LEU A 148 19.20 7.47 1.29
C LEU A 148 18.70 6.68 2.51
N VAL A 149 17.59 7.15 3.07
CA VAL A 149 16.91 6.53 4.21
C VAL A 149 15.54 6.05 3.77
N HIS A 150 15.03 4.98 4.43
CA HIS A 150 13.76 4.36 4.07
C HIS A 150 13.78 3.69 2.67
N GLY A 151 13.06 2.59 2.52
CA GLY A 151 12.99 1.79 1.30
C GLY A 151 13.81 0.50 1.37
N ASP A 152 13.48 -0.40 0.46
CA ASP A 152 14.15 -1.69 0.36
C ASP A 152 15.64 -1.54 0.00
N PRO A 153 16.51 -2.44 0.47
CA PRO A 153 17.95 -2.36 0.20
C PRO A 153 18.28 -2.25 -1.30
N GLU A 154 17.58 -3.00 -2.14
CA GLU A 154 17.75 -2.96 -3.60
C GLU A 154 17.34 -1.61 -4.19
N ALA A 155 16.26 -1.01 -3.71
CA ALA A 155 15.81 0.30 -4.16
C ALA A 155 16.81 1.39 -3.79
N ARG A 156 17.35 1.35 -2.55
CA ARG A 156 18.40 2.29 -2.11
C ARG A 156 19.71 2.09 -2.88
N ALA A 157 20.08 0.84 -3.18
CA ALA A 157 21.25 0.54 -3.98
C ALA A 157 21.12 1.10 -5.40
N TRP A 158 19.96 0.87 -6.04
CA TRP A 158 19.66 1.40 -7.36
C TRP A 158 19.75 2.95 -7.41
N MET A 159 19.14 3.63 -6.44
CA MET A 159 19.20 5.10 -6.35
C MET A 159 20.64 5.60 -6.20
N ALA A 160 21.43 4.97 -5.32
CA ALA A 160 22.83 5.35 -5.12
C ALA A 160 23.64 5.20 -6.41
N GLU A 161 23.53 4.05 -7.08
CA GLU A 161 24.23 3.77 -8.34
C GLU A 161 23.94 4.84 -9.41
N HIS A 162 22.68 5.23 -9.57
CA HIS A 162 22.29 6.22 -10.57
C HIS A 162 22.74 7.64 -10.20
N ILE A 163 22.63 8.03 -8.92
CA ILE A 163 23.12 9.32 -8.48
C ILE A 163 24.66 9.42 -8.64
N GLU A 164 25.40 8.39 -8.22
CA GLU A 164 26.86 8.34 -8.34
C GLU A 164 27.32 8.33 -9.80
N ALA A 165 26.56 7.71 -10.71
CA ALA A 165 26.86 7.68 -12.14
C ALA A 165 26.65 9.04 -12.82
N ASP A 166 25.53 9.72 -12.49
CA ASP A 166 25.15 10.99 -13.11
C ASP A 166 25.84 12.19 -12.45
N HIS A 167 26.18 12.07 -11.15
CA HIS A 167 26.75 13.12 -10.29
C HIS A 167 27.91 12.59 -9.46
N PRO A 168 29.07 12.28 -10.07
CA PRO A 168 30.22 11.67 -9.37
C PRO A 168 30.84 12.56 -8.30
N GLU A 169 30.50 13.84 -8.26
CA GLU A 169 30.92 14.81 -7.25
C GLU A 169 30.09 14.73 -5.96
N MET A 170 28.90 14.12 -6.00
CA MET A 170 28.03 14.02 -4.84
C MET A 170 28.41 12.83 -3.96
N ALA A 171 28.47 13.03 -2.65
CA ALA A 171 28.65 11.93 -1.70
C ALA A 171 27.30 11.27 -1.42
N VAL A 172 27.15 9.96 -1.72
CA VAL A 172 25.91 9.23 -1.48
C VAL A 172 26.06 8.26 -0.31
N HIS A 173 25.23 8.42 0.70
CA HIS A 173 25.24 7.64 1.92
C HIS A 173 24.01 6.74 2.04
N ARG A 174 24.22 5.49 2.46
CA ARG A 174 23.17 4.51 2.77
C ARG A 174 23.34 4.00 4.21
N PRO A 175 22.98 4.84 5.19
CA PRO A 175 23.22 4.50 6.59
C PRO A 175 22.44 3.25 7.02
N ASP A 176 23.07 2.44 7.84
CA ASP A 176 22.38 1.38 8.56
C ASP A 176 21.68 1.94 9.81
N TRP A 177 20.75 1.17 10.34
CA TRP A 177 20.02 1.53 11.55
C TRP A 177 21.00 1.78 12.72
N GLY A 178 20.90 2.96 13.31
CA GLY A 178 21.72 3.35 14.46
C GLY A 178 23.16 3.77 14.12
N SER A 179 23.52 3.85 12.82
CA SER A 179 24.82 4.41 12.43
C SER A 179 24.84 5.94 12.63
N VAL A 180 26.01 6.46 12.99
CA VAL A 180 26.25 7.90 13.08
C VAL A 180 27.08 8.30 11.85
N LEU A 181 26.62 9.28 11.12
CA LEU A 181 27.32 9.86 10.00
C LEU A 181 27.79 11.27 10.41
N GLU A 182 29.06 11.55 10.19
CA GLU A 182 29.59 12.92 10.20
C GLU A 182 29.43 13.48 8.77
N VAL A 183 28.57 14.48 8.60
CA VAL A 183 28.25 15.14 7.34
C VAL A 183 28.69 16.58 7.35
#